data_d650b933bb40168de839f166942cc6a4
#
_entry.id   d650b933bb40168de839f166942cc6a4
#
_cell.length_a   1.000
_cell.length_b   1.000
_cell.length_c   1.000
_cell.angle_alpha   90.00
_cell.angle_beta   90.00
_cell.angle_gamma   90.00
#
_symmetry.space_group_name_H-M   'P 1'
#
loop_
_entity.id
_entity.type
_entity.pdbx_description
1 polymer ?
#
loop_
_entity_poly.entity_id
_entity_poly.type
_entity_poly.pdbx_seq_one_letter_code
_entity_poly.pdbx_strand_id
1 'polypeptide(L)'
;MYKRQNKNARKDKPQIKGSYATKDSRPNRSNNHMGRSNKRQGGNNNVPRVQQPVVEVQKPTYVEIGETINVKDFANLLKREVSEVIKSLFMLGVIVTINQDIDFDTALLVGSEFDVEVAALPPEEDPTEIPEVEDDPAKRLPRPPVITVMGHVDHGKTSLLDAIRKANVTAREAGGITQHIGAYQVNYQGKKIVFLDTPGHEAFTAMRARGAQVTDVAILVVAADDGVMPQTLEAINHAKAAKVPIIVAINKMDRPGANPDHVKQQLAEHELIPEDWGGDTIMVPVSAHQKTGISELLEMILLVAEMQDLKANPSLPAHGTIIEAQLDKGRGPVATVLVQRGTLQIGDTIIAGTAYGKVRAMVNDRGEKVKKALPSTPVEVLGLNDVPLAGDILDSTDEKIARSVAEKRVAKKRIEEIQQNSKVSLDDLFQRIQEGEIKDLNIVVKADV
;
A
#
# COMPACT_ATOMS: atom_id res chain seq x y z
N MET A 1 -23.32 -50.96 30.94
CA MET A 1 -23.66 -52.33 30.43
C MET A 1 -23.38 -52.35 28.93
N TYR A 2 -22.61 -53.39 28.51
CA TYR A 2 -22.28 -53.85 27.15
C TYR A 2 -21.38 -52.99 26.29
N LYS A 3 -20.13 -53.31 26.19
CA LYS A 3 -19.27 -54.35 25.56
C LYS A 3 -18.91 -54.03 24.11
N ARG A 4 -17.58 -53.81 24.00
CA ARG A 4 -16.62 -54.00 22.92
C ARG A 4 -17.05 -54.96 21.80
N GLN A 5 -16.67 -54.62 20.56
CA GLN A 5 -16.00 -55.62 19.69
C GLN A 5 -15.07 -54.94 18.66
N ASN A 6 -13.82 -55.35 18.71
CA ASN A 6 -12.77 -55.21 17.70
C ASN A 6 -13.11 -56.04 16.46
N LYS A 7 -12.77 -55.59 15.27
CA LYS A 7 -12.29 -56.48 14.19
C LYS A 7 -11.27 -55.75 13.28
N ASN A 8 -10.06 -56.30 13.34
CA ASN A 8 -8.97 -56.15 12.37
C ASN A 8 -9.38 -56.64 10.99
N ALA A 9 -8.95 -55.96 9.94
CA ALA A 9 -8.64 -56.56 8.66
C ALA A 9 -7.49 -55.80 7.99
N ARG A 10 -6.34 -56.46 7.97
CA ARG A 10 -5.21 -56.19 7.07
C ARG A 10 -5.60 -56.61 5.64
N LYS A 11 -5.09 -55.89 4.63
CA LYS A 11 -4.63 -56.38 3.30
C LYS A 11 -4.32 -55.12 2.47
N ASP A 12 -3.24 -54.97 1.92
CA ASP A 12 -2.19 -55.49 1.06
C ASP A 12 -1.68 -54.35 0.19
N LYS A 13 -0.40 -54.11 0.27
CA LYS A 13 0.38 -53.32 -0.69
C LYS A 13 0.70 -54.16 -1.93
N PRO A 14 0.84 -53.61 -3.11
CA PRO A 14 1.81 -54.10 -4.07
C PRO A 14 3.05 -53.27 -4.13
N GLN A 15 4.17 -53.92 -3.90
CA GLN A 15 5.51 -53.50 -4.29
C GLN A 15 5.64 -53.66 -5.82
N ILE A 16 6.25 -52.67 -6.48
CA ILE A 16 6.90 -52.91 -7.76
C ILE A 16 8.38 -52.51 -7.58
N LYS A 17 9.22 -53.54 -7.72
CA LYS A 17 10.68 -53.53 -7.86
C LYS A 17 11.05 -52.77 -9.18
N GLY A 18 11.94 -51.89 -9.21
CA GLY A 18 13.36 -51.98 -9.22
C GLY A 18 13.95 -52.24 -10.59
N SER A 19 14.75 -51.39 -11.14
CA SER A 19 16.02 -51.81 -11.76
C SER A 19 16.91 -50.62 -11.97
N TYR A 20 18.06 -50.67 -11.38
CA TYR A 20 19.25 -49.87 -11.63
C TYR A 20 19.84 -50.24 -12.96
N ALA A 21 20.28 -49.27 -13.75
CA ALA A 21 21.30 -49.49 -14.76
C ALA A 21 22.20 -48.25 -14.83
N THR A 22 23.29 -48.37 -14.16
CA THR A 22 24.53 -47.61 -14.34
C THR A 22 25.13 -47.92 -15.73
N LYS A 23 25.58 -46.93 -16.46
CA LYS A 23 26.65 -47.06 -17.45
C LYS A 23 27.56 -45.84 -17.40
N ASP A 24 28.66 -46.00 -16.69
CA ASP A 24 29.92 -45.33 -16.94
C ASP A 24 30.41 -45.63 -18.36
N SER A 25 30.96 -44.65 -19.01
CA SER A 25 32.04 -44.86 -19.96
C SER A 25 32.77 -43.53 -20.26
N ARG A 26 33.90 -43.35 -19.58
CA ARG A 26 35.05 -42.58 -20.10
C ARG A 26 35.84 -43.48 -21.06
N PRO A 27 36.53 -42.89 -22.03
CA PRO A 27 37.91 -43.27 -22.30
C PRO A 27 38.82 -42.07 -22.42
N ASN A 28 39.78 -41.96 -21.58
CA ASN A 28 41.15 -42.42 -21.66
C ASN A 28 42.06 -41.73 -22.71
N ARG A 29 43.10 -41.12 -22.13
CA ARG A 29 44.28 -40.54 -22.73
C ARG A 29 45.02 -41.49 -23.69
N SER A 30 45.65 -40.92 -24.72
CA SER A 30 46.97 -41.39 -25.13
C SER A 30 47.83 -40.22 -25.66
N ASN A 31 48.93 -40.04 -24.98
CA ASN A 31 50.15 -39.37 -25.44
C ASN A 31 50.71 -40.08 -26.69
N ASN A 32 51.24 -39.32 -27.61
CA ASN A 32 52.48 -39.74 -28.22
C ASN A 32 53.31 -38.55 -28.72
N HIS A 33 54.55 -38.63 -28.29
CA HIS A 33 55.69 -37.80 -28.61
C HIS A 33 56.34 -38.20 -29.97
N MET A 34 57.24 -37.32 -30.39
CA MET A 34 58.29 -37.42 -31.44
C MET A 34 57.86 -36.87 -32.82
N GLY A 35 58.59 -35.98 -33.46
CA GLY A 35 59.92 -35.48 -33.28
C GLY A 35 60.45 -35.05 -34.67
N ARG A 36 61.28 -34.01 -34.72
CA ARG A 36 62.29 -33.67 -35.77
C ARG A 36 61.80 -33.41 -37.19
N SER A 37 62.10 -32.43 -37.91
CA SER A 37 63.30 -31.60 -38.10
C SER A 37 63.17 -30.80 -39.42
N ASN A 38 63.72 -29.60 -39.41
CA ASN A 38 64.33 -28.86 -40.51
C ASN A 38 63.88 -29.03 -41.99
N LYS A 39 63.50 -27.92 -42.61
CA LYS A 39 64.34 -27.32 -43.68
C LYS A 39 63.79 -25.96 -44.11
N ARG A 40 64.69 -25.02 -44.17
CA ARG A 40 64.55 -23.70 -44.81
C ARG A 40 64.29 -23.88 -46.31
N GLN A 41 63.30 -23.12 -46.82
CA GLN A 41 63.44 -22.52 -48.16
C GLN A 41 62.57 -21.29 -48.23
N GLY A 42 63.16 -20.18 -48.67
CA GLY A 42 62.51 -18.91 -48.87
C GLY A 42 61.59 -18.94 -50.09
N GLY A 43 60.51 -18.21 -49.96
CA GLY A 43 59.59 -17.93 -51.04
C GLY A 43 58.98 -16.56 -50.75
N ASN A 44 59.44 -15.61 -51.52
CA ASN A 44 58.94 -14.24 -51.56
C ASN A 44 57.55 -14.27 -52.21
N ASN A 45 56.50 -14.13 -51.43
CA ASN A 45 55.14 -13.91 -51.98
C ASN A 45 54.61 -12.63 -51.42
N ASN A 46 54.69 -11.59 -52.23
CA ASN A 46 53.97 -10.32 -52.12
C ASN A 46 52.45 -10.61 -52.20
N VAL A 47 51.78 -10.67 -51.04
CA VAL A 47 50.33 -10.72 -50.98
C VAL A 47 49.87 -9.27 -50.80
N PRO A 48 48.98 -8.73 -51.64
CA PRO A 48 48.49 -7.39 -51.44
C PRO A 48 47.68 -7.35 -50.11
N ARG A 49 48.05 -6.42 -49.26
CA ARG A 49 47.36 -6.10 -48.04
C ARG A 49 45.96 -5.56 -48.40
N VAL A 50 44.95 -6.44 -48.33
CA VAL A 50 43.57 -6.04 -48.44
C VAL A 50 43.28 -5.10 -47.28
N GLN A 51 43.14 -3.84 -47.59
CA GLN A 51 42.63 -2.85 -46.66
C GLN A 51 41.18 -3.30 -46.33
N GLN A 52 40.98 -3.72 -45.08
CA GLN A 52 39.63 -3.89 -44.53
C GLN A 52 38.91 -2.54 -44.63
N PRO A 53 37.68 -2.51 -45.14
CA PRO A 53 36.93 -1.28 -45.19
C PRO A 53 36.77 -0.78 -43.77
N VAL A 54 37.18 0.48 -43.52
CA VAL A 54 36.89 1.20 -42.30
C VAL A 54 35.36 1.31 -42.26
N VAL A 55 34.75 0.53 -41.37
CA VAL A 55 33.34 0.67 -41.07
C VAL A 55 33.22 2.07 -40.41
N GLU A 56 32.70 3.02 -41.15
CA GLU A 56 32.28 4.28 -40.57
C GLU A 56 31.25 3.96 -39.48
N VAL A 57 31.66 4.07 -38.23
CA VAL A 57 30.77 3.99 -37.07
C VAL A 57 29.86 5.20 -37.14
N GLN A 58 28.63 5.00 -37.61
CA GLN A 58 27.62 6.06 -37.59
C GLN A 58 27.50 6.57 -36.16
N LYS A 59 27.81 7.86 -36.00
CA LYS A 59 27.70 8.55 -34.71
C LYS A 59 26.21 8.64 -34.37
N PRO A 60 25.79 8.29 -33.16
CA PRO A 60 24.43 8.51 -32.74
C PRO A 60 24.13 10.02 -32.74
N THR A 61 23.01 10.41 -33.29
CA THR A 61 22.51 11.79 -33.24
C THR A 61 21.56 12.03 -32.08
N TYR A 62 21.08 10.94 -31.45
CA TYR A 62 20.12 10.96 -30.36
C TYR A 62 20.42 9.81 -29.37
N VAL A 63 20.35 10.12 -28.08
CA VAL A 63 20.59 9.17 -26.99
C VAL A 63 19.60 9.43 -25.84
N GLU A 64 18.98 8.38 -25.33
CA GLU A 64 18.10 8.45 -24.16
C GLU A 64 18.86 7.98 -22.92
N ILE A 65 18.77 8.74 -21.82
CA ILE A 65 19.40 8.41 -20.54
C ILE A 65 18.43 8.63 -19.38
N GLY A 66 18.62 7.87 -18.28
CA GLY A 66 17.88 8.05 -17.03
C GLY A 66 18.30 9.31 -16.26
N GLU A 67 17.79 9.46 -15.03
CA GLU A 67 18.17 10.57 -14.14
C GLU A 67 19.67 10.62 -13.85
N THR A 68 20.32 9.46 -13.80
CA THR A 68 21.78 9.31 -13.64
C THR A 68 22.31 8.26 -14.60
N ILE A 69 23.53 8.41 -15.07
CA ILE A 69 24.21 7.43 -15.92
C ILE A 69 25.67 7.32 -15.58
N ASN A 70 26.21 6.09 -15.63
CA ASN A 70 27.62 5.84 -15.43
C ASN A 70 28.46 6.40 -16.59
N VAL A 71 29.57 7.08 -16.30
CA VAL A 71 30.45 7.70 -17.30
C VAL A 71 30.86 6.73 -18.41
N LYS A 72 31.16 5.48 -18.06
CA LYS A 72 31.53 4.42 -19.01
C LYS A 72 30.37 4.08 -19.95
N ASP A 73 29.16 3.93 -19.40
CA ASP A 73 27.98 3.58 -20.20
C ASP A 73 27.55 4.74 -21.08
N PHE A 74 27.66 5.96 -20.58
CA PHE A 74 27.44 7.18 -21.37
C PHE A 74 28.40 7.29 -22.56
N ALA A 75 29.70 7.05 -22.34
CA ALA A 75 30.69 7.00 -23.40
C ALA A 75 30.39 5.94 -24.47
N ASN A 76 29.91 4.75 -24.03
CA ASN A 76 29.48 3.69 -24.95
C ASN A 76 28.26 4.09 -25.79
N LEU A 77 27.27 4.77 -25.18
CA LEU A 77 26.09 5.29 -25.88
C LEU A 77 26.47 6.36 -26.92
N LEU A 78 27.39 7.25 -26.57
CA LEU A 78 27.91 8.27 -27.49
C LEU A 78 28.84 7.68 -28.57
N LYS A 79 29.20 6.40 -28.48
CA LYS A 79 30.23 5.74 -29.29
C LYS A 79 31.55 6.52 -29.34
N ARG A 80 31.95 7.01 -28.16
CA ARG A 80 33.20 7.76 -27.92
C ARG A 80 34.10 7.03 -26.93
N GLU A 81 35.37 7.41 -26.92
CA GLU A 81 36.29 6.91 -25.90
C GLU A 81 35.96 7.54 -24.54
N VAL A 82 36.01 6.73 -23.47
CA VAL A 82 35.75 7.21 -22.09
C VAL A 82 36.66 8.38 -21.71
N SER A 83 37.91 8.37 -22.23
CA SER A 83 38.90 9.44 -22.04
C SER A 83 38.44 10.79 -22.63
N GLU A 84 37.76 10.79 -23.75
CA GLU A 84 37.18 12.01 -24.37
C GLU A 84 36.04 12.58 -23.51
N VAL A 85 35.16 11.72 -23.03
CA VAL A 85 34.02 12.12 -22.17
C VAL A 85 34.52 12.66 -20.84
N ILE A 86 35.53 12.02 -20.21
CA ILE A 86 36.14 12.54 -18.96
C ILE A 86 36.82 13.89 -19.20
N LYS A 87 37.46 14.09 -20.35
CA LYS A 87 38.12 15.37 -20.67
C LYS A 87 37.04 16.47 -20.83
N SER A 88 35.92 16.20 -21.48
CA SER A 88 34.81 17.14 -21.62
C SER A 88 34.22 17.49 -20.25
N LEU A 89 33.95 16.49 -19.39
CA LEU A 89 33.48 16.69 -18.02
C LEU A 89 34.47 17.55 -17.20
N PHE A 90 35.75 17.32 -17.35
CA PHE A 90 36.79 18.10 -16.67
C PHE A 90 36.80 19.57 -17.14
N MET A 91 36.57 19.82 -18.44
CA MET A 91 36.44 21.18 -18.97
C MET A 91 35.21 21.90 -18.45
N LEU A 92 34.14 21.19 -18.18
CA LEU A 92 32.92 21.70 -17.53
C LEU A 92 33.07 21.86 -16.00
N GLY A 93 34.24 21.54 -15.43
CA GLY A 93 34.52 21.68 -14.01
C GLY A 93 34.09 20.50 -13.16
N VAL A 94 33.66 19.39 -13.77
CA VAL A 94 33.20 18.18 -13.07
C VAL A 94 34.33 17.14 -13.06
N ILE A 95 34.87 16.84 -11.88
CA ILE A 95 35.92 15.84 -11.70
C ILE A 95 35.29 14.51 -11.40
N VAL A 96 35.34 13.58 -12.36
CA VAL A 96 34.74 12.25 -12.25
C VAL A 96 35.71 11.14 -12.65
N THR A 97 35.46 9.96 -12.12
CA THR A 97 36.15 8.72 -12.48
C THR A 97 35.32 7.86 -13.43
N ILE A 98 35.93 6.86 -14.07
CA ILE A 98 35.29 6.00 -15.09
C ILE A 98 34.01 5.31 -14.59
N ASN A 99 33.96 4.96 -13.31
CA ASN A 99 32.85 4.22 -12.70
C ASN A 99 31.91 5.12 -11.88
N GLN A 100 32.00 6.43 -12.04
CA GLN A 100 31.17 7.37 -11.32
C GLN A 100 29.94 7.72 -12.16
N ASP A 101 28.81 7.97 -11.50
CA ASP A 101 27.59 8.36 -12.15
C ASP A 101 27.54 9.89 -12.30
N ILE A 102 27.02 10.35 -13.43
CA ILE A 102 26.76 11.76 -13.73
C ILE A 102 25.24 11.98 -13.81
N ASP A 103 24.79 13.14 -13.44
CA ASP A 103 23.40 13.56 -13.53
C ASP A 103 23.00 13.92 -14.95
N PHE A 104 21.69 13.95 -15.21
CA PHE A 104 21.12 14.23 -16.51
C PHE A 104 21.57 15.58 -17.07
N ASP A 105 21.61 16.63 -16.24
CA ASP A 105 21.99 17.99 -16.66
C ASP A 105 23.45 18.04 -17.13
N THR A 106 24.34 17.36 -16.43
CA THR A 106 25.74 17.23 -16.82
C THR A 106 25.90 16.42 -18.12
N ALA A 107 25.15 15.33 -18.25
CA ALA A 107 25.16 14.52 -19.47
C ALA A 107 24.60 15.27 -20.69
N LEU A 108 23.57 16.14 -20.49
CA LEU A 108 23.01 17.01 -21.52
C LEU A 108 24.07 18.00 -22.05
N LEU A 109 24.85 18.61 -21.14
CA LEU A 109 25.92 19.55 -21.50
C LEU A 109 27.02 18.84 -22.30
N VAL A 110 27.45 17.67 -21.86
CA VAL A 110 28.45 16.87 -22.58
C VAL A 110 27.93 16.38 -23.93
N GLY A 111 26.64 15.94 -24.00
CA GLY A 111 26.00 15.54 -25.26
C GLY A 111 26.00 16.66 -26.29
N SER A 112 25.72 17.89 -25.86
CA SER A 112 25.73 19.08 -26.73
C SER A 112 27.12 19.41 -27.31
N GLU A 113 28.20 19.12 -26.56
CA GLU A 113 29.57 19.29 -27.02
C GLU A 113 29.96 18.27 -28.12
N PHE A 114 29.31 17.11 -28.10
CA PHE A 114 29.53 16.04 -29.09
C PHE A 114 28.49 16.07 -30.25
N ASP A 115 27.64 17.06 -30.35
CA ASP A 115 26.56 17.17 -31.33
C ASP A 115 25.56 16.00 -31.24
N VAL A 116 25.27 15.52 -30.02
CA VAL A 116 24.31 14.46 -29.74
C VAL A 116 23.17 15.02 -28.88
N GLU A 117 21.96 14.84 -29.33
CA GLU A 117 20.76 15.21 -28.58
C GLU A 117 20.52 14.16 -27.47
N VAL A 118 20.56 14.61 -26.23
CA VAL A 118 20.31 13.78 -25.05
C VAL A 118 18.89 14.04 -24.57
N ALA A 119 18.06 13.02 -24.55
CA ALA A 119 16.71 13.08 -23.99
C ALA A 119 16.61 12.27 -22.70
N ALA A 120 15.71 12.69 -21.83
CA ALA A 120 15.38 11.89 -20.66
C ALA A 120 14.64 10.63 -21.09
N LEU A 121 15.12 9.47 -20.64
CA LEU A 121 14.32 8.25 -20.72
C LEU A 121 13.03 8.53 -19.94
N PRO A 122 11.85 8.24 -20.50
CA PRO A 122 10.65 8.29 -19.67
C PRO A 122 10.89 7.40 -18.44
N PRO A 123 10.45 7.85 -17.24
CA PRO A 123 10.66 7.09 -16.03
C PRO A 123 10.19 5.65 -16.28
N GLU A 124 11.06 4.67 -16.04
CA GLU A 124 10.66 3.27 -16.14
C GLU A 124 9.44 3.10 -15.23
N GLU A 125 8.31 2.70 -15.82
CA GLU A 125 7.12 2.36 -15.06
C GLU A 125 7.54 1.37 -13.98
N ASP A 126 7.39 1.73 -12.70
CA ASP A 126 7.78 0.82 -11.60
C ASP A 126 7.01 -0.49 -11.82
N PRO A 127 7.71 -1.59 -12.13
CA PRO A 127 7.04 -2.86 -12.45
C PRO A 127 6.24 -3.42 -11.27
N THR A 128 6.24 -2.73 -10.13
CA THR A 128 5.42 -3.02 -8.95
C THR A 128 4.14 -2.18 -8.90
N GLU A 129 4.00 -1.20 -9.80
CA GLU A 129 2.81 -0.35 -9.91
C GLU A 129 1.87 -0.86 -11.01
N ILE A 130 0.59 -0.60 -10.82
CA ILE A 130 -0.43 -0.90 -11.82
C ILE A 130 -0.62 0.35 -12.66
N PRO A 131 -0.64 0.26 -14.00
CA PRO A 131 -0.86 1.41 -14.86
C PRO A 131 -2.14 2.15 -14.47
N GLU A 132 -2.04 3.45 -14.22
CA GLU A 132 -3.21 4.26 -13.94
C GLU A 132 -4.10 4.36 -15.17
N VAL A 133 -5.39 4.09 -14.97
CA VAL A 133 -6.40 4.26 -16.02
C VAL A 133 -6.86 5.72 -16.00
N GLU A 134 -6.77 6.39 -17.14
CA GLU A 134 -7.25 7.77 -17.29
C GLU A 134 -8.73 7.89 -16.88
N ASP A 135 -9.01 8.82 -15.98
CA ASP A 135 -10.36 9.08 -15.48
C ASP A 135 -11.03 10.22 -16.27
N ASP A 136 -12.03 9.87 -17.07
CA ASP A 136 -12.83 10.82 -17.82
C ASP A 136 -13.76 11.64 -16.88
N PRO A 137 -13.52 12.95 -16.70
CA PRO A 137 -14.33 13.78 -15.82
C PRO A 137 -15.82 13.80 -16.15
N ALA A 138 -16.17 13.58 -17.42
CA ALA A 138 -17.56 13.58 -17.88
C ALA A 138 -18.37 12.37 -17.37
N LYS A 139 -17.70 11.30 -16.94
CA LYS A 139 -18.34 10.07 -16.44
C LYS A 139 -18.39 10.00 -14.91
N ARG A 140 -17.92 11.04 -14.23
CA ARG A 140 -17.97 11.10 -12.77
C ARG A 140 -19.38 11.36 -12.29
N LEU A 141 -19.89 10.51 -11.41
CA LEU A 141 -21.19 10.62 -10.77
C LEU A 141 -21.03 10.97 -9.28
N PRO A 142 -22.00 11.67 -8.68
CA PRO A 142 -22.01 11.91 -7.24
C PRO A 142 -21.93 10.58 -6.46
N ARG A 143 -21.09 10.55 -5.43
CA ARG A 143 -20.93 9.38 -4.55
C ARG A 143 -21.31 9.70 -3.10
N PRO A 144 -21.73 8.71 -2.32
CA PRO A 144 -21.96 8.89 -0.90
C PRO A 144 -20.69 9.39 -0.18
N PRO A 145 -20.82 10.30 0.80
CA PRO A 145 -19.71 10.70 1.65
C PRO A 145 -19.29 9.55 2.56
N VAL A 146 -18.00 9.46 2.79
CA VAL A 146 -17.37 8.53 3.74
C VAL A 146 -16.90 9.33 4.94
N ILE A 147 -17.30 8.93 6.13
CA ILE A 147 -17.13 9.70 7.36
C ILE A 147 -16.45 8.84 8.41
N THR A 148 -15.41 9.36 9.03
CA THR A 148 -14.80 8.73 10.20
C THR A 148 -15.32 9.36 11.48
N VAL A 149 -15.49 8.53 12.52
CA VAL A 149 -15.88 9.00 13.87
C VAL A 149 -14.71 8.80 14.82
N MET A 150 -14.25 9.89 15.38
CA MET A 150 -13.08 9.96 16.24
C MET A 150 -13.38 10.64 17.58
N GLY A 151 -12.48 10.54 18.53
CA GLY A 151 -12.58 11.18 19.83
C GLY A 151 -12.11 10.26 20.95
N HIS A 152 -12.15 10.75 22.16
CA HIS A 152 -11.67 10.05 23.34
C HIS A 152 -12.51 8.80 23.68
N VAL A 153 -11.92 7.86 24.44
CA VAL A 153 -12.66 6.73 25.04
C VAL A 153 -13.79 7.30 25.91
N ASP A 154 -14.92 6.62 26.01
CA ASP A 154 -16.10 6.99 26.82
C ASP A 154 -16.79 8.31 26.47
N HIS A 155 -16.39 9.02 25.40
CA HIS A 155 -17.13 10.17 24.88
C HIS A 155 -18.40 9.79 24.12
N GLY A 156 -18.64 8.47 23.95
CA GLY A 156 -19.89 7.95 23.40
C GLY A 156 -19.92 7.83 21.88
N LYS A 157 -18.78 7.64 21.23
CA LYS A 157 -18.67 7.40 19.76
C LYS A 157 -19.57 6.26 19.30
N THR A 158 -19.36 5.06 19.84
CA THR A 158 -20.13 3.86 19.47
C THR A 158 -21.60 4.01 19.84
N SER A 159 -21.93 4.67 20.96
CA SER A 159 -23.32 4.95 21.32
C SER A 159 -23.99 5.92 20.35
N LEU A 160 -23.27 6.95 19.86
CA LEU A 160 -23.75 7.86 18.82
C LEU A 160 -24.02 7.10 17.51
N LEU A 161 -23.10 6.26 17.12
CA LEU A 161 -23.24 5.43 15.91
C LEU A 161 -24.38 4.42 16.03
N ASP A 162 -24.56 3.78 17.17
CA ASP A 162 -25.71 2.90 17.43
C ASP A 162 -27.03 3.65 17.34
N ALA A 163 -27.10 4.89 17.83
CA ALA A 163 -28.29 5.72 17.71
C ALA A 163 -28.57 6.11 16.25
N ILE A 164 -27.55 6.39 15.44
CA ILE A 164 -27.65 6.67 14.00
C ILE A 164 -28.13 5.42 13.24
N ARG A 165 -27.53 4.25 13.51
CA ARG A 165 -27.87 2.96 12.87
C ARG A 165 -29.21 2.39 13.31
N LYS A 166 -29.75 2.85 14.43
CA LYS A 166 -30.85 2.20 15.15
C LYS A 166 -30.53 0.74 15.49
N ALA A 167 -29.28 0.47 15.87
CA ALA A 167 -28.72 -0.82 16.22
C ALA A 167 -28.20 -0.81 17.66
N ASN A 168 -27.72 -1.91 18.17
CA ASN A 168 -27.13 -2.05 19.49
C ASN A 168 -25.85 -2.90 19.39
N VAL A 169 -24.81 -2.35 18.78
CA VAL A 169 -23.51 -2.99 18.56
C VAL A 169 -22.71 -2.98 19.83
N THR A 170 -22.78 -1.89 20.59
CA THR A 170 -22.08 -1.72 21.89
C THR A 170 -22.30 -2.91 22.84
N ALA A 171 -23.51 -3.48 22.84
CA ALA A 171 -23.84 -4.62 23.72
C ALA A 171 -23.24 -5.97 23.22
N ARG A 172 -22.74 -6.03 21.99
CA ARG A 172 -22.18 -7.27 21.38
C ARG A 172 -20.67 -7.28 21.35
N GLU A 173 -20.01 -6.14 21.46
CA GLU A 173 -18.56 -6.04 21.49
C GLU A 173 -17.98 -6.44 22.82
N ALA A 174 -16.83 -7.13 22.78
CA ALA A 174 -16.13 -7.55 23.96
C ALA A 174 -15.64 -6.33 24.78
N GLY A 175 -16.11 -6.20 26.02
CA GLY A 175 -15.78 -5.05 26.85
C GLY A 175 -16.56 -3.77 26.56
N GLY A 176 -17.52 -3.79 25.58
CA GLY A 176 -18.34 -2.61 25.23
C GLY A 176 -17.58 -1.49 24.55
N ILE A 177 -16.40 -1.78 23.98
CA ILE A 177 -15.55 -0.84 23.27
C ILE A 177 -15.29 -1.30 21.84
N THR A 178 -15.25 -0.39 20.90
CA THR A 178 -14.89 -0.69 19.50
C THR A 178 -13.43 -1.08 19.41
N GLN A 179 -13.15 -2.26 18.85
CA GLN A 179 -11.78 -2.80 18.69
C GLN A 179 -11.39 -2.91 17.22
N HIS A 180 -12.35 -3.03 16.32
CA HIS A 180 -12.18 -3.12 14.87
C HIS A 180 -12.69 -1.85 14.17
N ILE A 181 -12.20 -1.58 12.95
CA ILE A 181 -12.78 -0.50 12.16
C ILE A 181 -14.07 -0.98 11.53
N GLY A 182 -15.20 -0.65 12.16
CA GLY A 182 -16.52 -0.94 11.61
C GLY A 182 -16.85 -0.01 10.44
N ALA A 183 -17.17 -0.59 9.27
CA ALA A 183 -17.61 0.17 8.12
C ALA A 183 -19.08 -0.17 7.80
N TYR A 184 -19.94 0.82 7.73
CA TYR A 184 -21.38 0.59 7.46
C TYR A 184 -22.07 1.75 6.76
N GLN A 185 -23.19 1.46 6.13
CA GLN A 185 -23.95 2.41 5.34
C GLN A 185 -25.29 2.74 6.00
N VAL A 186 -25.57 4.05 6.14
CA VAL A 186 -26.84 4.58 6.64
C VAL A 186 -27.56 5.32 5.51
N ASN A 187 -28.88 5.23 5.49
CA ASN A 187 -29.71 5.99 4.57
C ASN A 187 -30.47 7.07 5.37
N TYR A 188 -30.21 8.33 5.06
CA TYR A 188 -30.87 9.47 5.66
C TYR A 188 -31.47 10.37 4.57
N GLN A 189 -32.79 10.64 4.64
CA GLN A 189 -33.53 11.42 3.65
C GLN A 189 -33.33 10.99 2.18
N GLY A 190 -33.12 9.67 1.94
CA GLY A 190 -32.85 9.13 0.60
C GLY A 190 -31.39 9.23 0.13
N LYS A 191 -30.53 9.93 0.86
CA LYS A 191 -29.09 9.98 0.62
C LYS A 191 -28.35 8.94 1.47
N LYS A 192 -27.33 8.34 0.91
CA LYS A 192 -26.49 7.35 1.60
C LYS A 192 -25.30 8.04 2.22
N ILE A 193 -24.95 7.63 3.43
CA ILE A 193 -23.78 8.09 4.19
C ILE A 193 -23.06 6.85 4.66
N VAL A 194 -21.75 6.81 4.52
CA VAL A 194 -20.89 5.71 4.99
C VAL A 194 -20.12 6.16 6.21
N PHE A 195 -20.21 5.38 7.27
CA PHE A 195 -19.48 5.63 8.51
C PHE A 195 -18.38 4.61 8.70
N LEU A 196 -17.22 5.09 9.13
CA LEU A 196 -16.10 4.29 9.63
C LEU A 196 -15.96 4.55 11.13
N ASP A 197 -16.27 3.55 11.93
CA ASP A 197 -16.06 3.61 13.39
C ASP A 197 -14.62 3.26 13.71
N THR A 198 -13.91 4.16 14.40
CA THR A 198 -12.53 3.93 14.78
C THR A 198 -12.38 3.76 16.29
N PRO A 199 -11.54 2.79 16.75
CA PRO A 199 -11.27 2.60 18.16
C PRO A 199 -10.71 3.87 18.81
N GLY A 200 -11.22 4.21 20.00
CA GLY A 200 -10.80 5.39 20.76
C GLY A 200 -9.53 5.18 21.57
N HIS A 201 -9.11 3.94 21.83
CA HIS A 201 -8.01 3.63 22.73
C HIS A 201 -6.64 4.03 22.14
N GLU A 202 -5.73 4.49 22.97
CA GLU A 202 -4.38 5.00 22.57
C GLU A 202 -3.59 3.98 21.72
N ALA A 203 -3.70 2.70 22.04
CA ALA A 203 -3.02 1.64 21.29
C ALA A 203 -3.37 1.58 19.78
N PHE A 204 -4.47 2.21 19.33
CA PHE A 204 -4.97 2.14 17.97
C PHE A 204 -4.76 3.40 17.12
N THR A 205 -3.66 4.14 17.39
CA THR A 205 -3.28 5.36 16.64
C THR A 205 -3.23 5.14 15.14
N ALA A 206 -2.63 4.01 14.67
CA ALA A 206 -2.55 3.68 13.25
C ALA A 206 -3.93 3.49 12.60
N MET A 207 -4.92 2.94 13.33
CA MET A 207 -6.28 2.78 12.83
C MET A 207 -6.99 4.13 12.68
N ARG A 208 -6.78 5.07 13.61
CA ARG A 208 -7.33 6.45 13.52
C ARG A 208 -6.72 7.21 12.35
N ALA A 209 -5.40 7.14 12.16
CA ALA A 209 -4.71 7.76 11.04
C ALA A 209 -5.25 7.24 9.69
N ARG A 210 -5.39 5.92 9.56
CA ARG A 210 -5.98 5.29 8.37
C ARG A 210 -7.43 5.72 8.17
N GLY A 211 -8.24 5.73 9.22
CA GLY A 211 -9.62 6.21 9.16
C GLY A 211 -9.69 7.62 8.57
N ALA A 212 -8.83 8.55 9.02
CA ALA A 212 -8.78 9.91 8.49
C ALA A 212 -8.38 9.95 7.01
N GLN A 213 -7.39 9.16 6.59
CA GLN A 213 -6.86 9.19 5.22
C GLN A 213 -7.84 8.70 4.14
N VAL A 214 -8.77 7.82 4.50
CA VAL A 214 -9.72 7.21 3.54
C VAL A 214 -11.09 7.85 3.55
N THR A 215 -11.30 8.89 4.36
CA THR A 215 -12.61 9.56 4.56
C THR A 215 -12.64 10.98 4.03
N ASP A 216 -13.86 11.45 3.77
CA ASP A 216 -14.12 12.78 3.24
C ASP A 216 -14.39 13.80 4.36
N VAL A 217 -14.96 13.36 5.48
CA VAL A 217 -15.32 14.20 6.64
C VAL A 217 -14.97 13.44 7.92
N ALA A 218 -14.45 14.13 8.91
CA ALA A 218 -14.20 13.59 10.25
C ALA A 218 -15.21 14.14 11.26
N ILE A 219 -15.87 13.28 12.02
CA ILE A 219 -16.68 13.67 13.16
C ILE A 219 -15.85 13.51 14.42
N LEU A 220 -15.62 14.61 15.11
CA LEU A 220 -14.95 14.63 16.40
C LEU A 220 -16.01 14.62 17.53
N VAL A 221 -16.10 13.52 18.25
CA VAL A 221 -17.03 13.38 19.38
C VAL A 221 -16.35 13.80 20.67
N VAL A 222 -16.91 14.84 21.31
CA VAL A 222 -16.43 15.36 22.58
C VAL A 222 -17.56 15.35 23.60
N ALA A 223 -17.32 14.81 24.79
CA ALA A 223 -18.34 14.80 25.83
C ALA A 223 -18.42 16.17 26.50
N ALA A 224 -19.63 16.69 26.69
CA ALA A 224 -19.88 18.02 27.28
C ALA A 224 -19.53 18.12 28.78
N ASP A 225 -19.43 16.98 29.46
CA ASP A 225 -19.05 16.85 30.87
C ASP A 225 -17.56 16.71 31.10
N ASP A 226 -16.81 16.15 30.13
CA ASP A 226 -15.38 15.82 30.26
C ASP A 226 -14.47 16.84 29.53
N GLY A 227 -14.94 17.45 28.44
CA GLY A 227 -14.17 18.41 27.65
C GLY A 227 -13.15 17.74 26.69
N VAL A 228 -12.10 18.51 26.32
CA VAL A 228 -11.04 18.06 25.41
C VAL A 228 -10.02 17.21 26.16
N MET A 229 -9.85 15.96 25.70
CA MET A 229 -8.94 14.97 26.30
C MET A 229 -7.75 14.67 25.33
N PRO A 230 -6.64 14.06 25.82
CA PRO A 230 -5.45 13.82 24.98
C PRO A 230 -5.74 13.11 23.66
N GLN A 231 -6.61 12.10 23.67
CA GLN A 231 -6.99 11.38 22.43
C GLN A 231 -7.88 12.22 21.49
N THR A 232 -8.55 13.25 22.03
CA THR A 232 -9.28 14.25 21.23
C THR A 232 -8.28 15.09 20.42
N LEU A 233 -7.18 15.52 21.07
CA LEU A 233 -6.10 16.26 20.40
C LEU A 233 -5.41 15.43 19.32
N GLU A 234 -5.16 14.16 19.60
CA GLU A 234 -4.62 13.23 18.63
C GLU A 234 -5.56 13.10 17.40
N ALA A 235 -6.88 12.97 17.63
CA ALA A 235 -7.87 12.89 16.56
C ALA A 235 -7.90 14.17 15.69
N ILE A 236 -7.79 15.36 16.32
CA ILE A 236 -7.69 16.65 15.60
C ILE A 236 -6.44 16.65 14.71
N ASN A 237 -5.29 16.23 15.25
CA ASN A 237 -4.05 16.21 14.49
C ASN A 237 -4.11 15.24 13.30
N HIS A 238 -4.72 14.06 13.45
CA HIS A 238 -4.92 13.12 12.35
C HIS A 238 -5.83 13.68 11.26
N ALA A 239 -6.94 14.31 11.62
CA ALA A 239 -7.85 14.92 10.65
C ALA A 239 -7.19 16.11 9.92
N LYS A 240 -6.44 16.96 10.63
CA LYS A 240 -5.66 18.07 10.05
C LYS A 240 -4.56 17.55 9.10
N ALA A 241 -3.83 16.50 9.50
CA ALA A 241 -2.79 15.89 8.67
C ALA A 241 -3.37 15.28 7.38
N ALA A 242 -4.56 14.69 7.47
CA ALA A 242 -5.30 14.18 6.31
C ALA A 242 -6.02 15.28 5.50
N LYS A 243 -6.01 16.53 5.97
CA LYS A 243 -6.72 17.68 5.36
C LYS A 243 -8.22 17.44 5.20
N VAL A 244 -8.82 16.74 6.14
CA VAL A 244 -10.26 16.41 6.13
C VAL A 244 -11.00 17.43 7.02
N PRO A 245 -12.13 18.00 6.56
CA PRO A 245 -12.93 18.90 7.37
C PRO A 245 -13.48 18.19 8.60
N ILE A 246 -13.51 18.91 9.71
CA ILE A 246 -13.93 18.41 11.03
C ILE A 246 -15.29 18.97 11.39
N ILE A 247 -16.23 18.08 11.73
CA ILE A 247 -17.49 18.44 12.37
C ILE A 247 -17.42 17.97 13.82
N VAL A 248 -17.74 18.83 14.76
CA VAL A 248 -17.70 18.48 16.18
C VAL A 248 -19.10 18.09 16.66
N ALA A 249 -19.23 16.91 17.24
CA ALA A 249 -20.40 16.46 17.93
C ALA A 249 -20.18 16.57 19.47
N ILE A 250 -20.77 17.57 20.10
CA ILE A 250 -20.70 17.75 21.56
C ILE A 250 -21.74 16.83 22.18
N ASN A 251 -21.31 15.68 22.66
CA ASN A 251 -22.18 14.60 23.14
C ASN A 251 -22.41 14.68 24.66
N LYS A 252 -23.35 13.87 25.13
CA LYS A 252 -23.77 13.78 26.55
C LYS A 252 -24.42 15.05 27.07
N MET A 253 -25.15 15.77 26.23
CA MET A 253 -25.90 16.97 26.63
C MET A 253 -26.99 16.72 27.68
N ASP A 254 -27.35 15.47 27.91
CA ASP A 254 -28.32 15.02 28.92
C ASP A 254 -27.74 14.90 30.32
N ARG A 255 -26.41 15.00 30.48
CA ARG A 255 -25.78 14.86 31.78
C ARG A 255 -25.84 16.16 32.64
N PRO A 256 -26.06 16.03 33.94
CA PRO A 256 -25.93 17.18 34.85
C PRO A 256 -24.45 17.61 34.85
N GLY A 257 -24.18 18.87 34.54
CA GLY A 257 -22.83 19.40 34.41
C GLY A 257 -22.33 19.53 32.96
N ALA A 258 -23.13 19.17 31.97
CA ALA A 258 -22.81 19.44 30.58
C ALA A 258 -22.59 20.93 30.32
N ASN A 259 -21.41 21.27 29.81
CA ASN A 259 -21.03 22.67 29.53
C ASN A 259 -20.48 22.76 28.09
N PRO A 260 -21.34 22.97 27.09
CA PRO A 260 -20.91 23.05 25.70
C PRO A 260 -20.00 24.28 25.43
N ASP A 261 -20.19 25.38 26.13
CA ASP A 261 -19.39 26.59 25.94
C ASP A 261 -17.96 26.39 26.39
N HIS A 262 -17.73 25.65 27.48
CA HIS A 262 -16.40 25.27 27.91
C HIS A 262 -15.70 24.38 26.88
N VAL A 263 -16.40 23.42 26.26
CA VAL A 263 -15.87 22.58 25.20
C VAL A 263 -15.51 23.42 23.97
N LYS A 264 -16.36 24.39 23.58
CA LYS A 264 -16.11 25.31 22.46
C LYS A 264 -14.85 26.16 22.73
N GLN A 265 -14.64 26.66 23.99
CA GLN A 265 -13.44 27.40 24.35
C GLN A 265 -12.17 26.53 24.20
N GLN A 266 -12.18 25.32 24.75
CA GLN A 266 -11.03 24.41 24.66
C GLN A 266 -10.70 24.06 23.22
N LEU A 267 -11.70 23.81 22.35
CA LEU A 267 -11.50 23.51 20.95
C LEU A 267 -10.95 24.70 20.17
N ALA A 268 -11.38 25.92 20.50
CA ALA A 268 -10.84 27.15 19.92
C ALA A 268 -9.34 27.35 20.20
N GLU A 269 -8.83 26.87 21.34
CA GLU A 269 -7.37 26.87 21.64
C GLU A 269 -6.59 25.98 20.68
N HIS A 270 -7.28 25.03 20.01
CA HIS A 270 -6.71 24.11 19.02
C HIS A 270 -7.12 24.45 17.58
N GLU A 271 -7.46 25.72 17.32
CA GLU A 271 -7.81 26.26 16.00
C GLU A 271 -9.14 25.69 15.42
N LEU A 272 -10.00 25.12 16.24
CA LEU A 272 -11.36 24.74 15.88
C LEU A 272 -12.32 25.79 16.44
N ILE A 273 -12.49 26.88 15.68
CA ILE A 273 -13.33 28.01 16.10
C ILE A 273 -14.76 27.76 15.62
N PRO A 274 -15.77 27.79 16.52
CA PRO A 274 -17.15 27.57 16.13
C PRO A 274 -17.67 28.67 15.20
N GLU A 275 -18.62 28.33 14.33
CA GLU A 275 -19.30 29.27 13.42
C GLU A 275 -19.94 30.45 14.19
N ASP A 276 -20.51 30.19 15.37
CA ASP A 276 -21.10 31.22 16.27
C ASP A 276 -20.09 32.33 16.64
N TRP A 277 -18.79 32.01 16.62
CA TRP A 277 -17.72 32.96 16.99
C TRP A 277 -16.97 33.46 15.74
N GLY A 278 -17.51 33.21 14.54
CA GLY A 278 -16.93 33.66 13.28
C GLY A 278 -15.86 32.73 12.70
N GLY A 279 -15.79 31.49 13.18
CA GLY A 279 -14.95 30.42 12.61
C GLY A 279 -15.66 29.65 11.50
N ASP A 280 -15.07 28.52 11.14
CA ASP A 280 -15.50 27.63 10.05
C ASP A 280 -15.85 26.21 10.54
N THR A 281 -15.78 25.98 11.85
CA THR A 281 -16.01 24.65 12.42
C THR A 281 -17.46 24.50 12.88
N ILE A 282 -18.16 23.54 12.27
CA ILE A 282 -19.53 23.19 12.64
C ILE A 282 -19.52 22.41 13.96
N MET A 283 -20.25 22.89 14.97
CA MET A 283 -20.36 22.24 16.27
C MET A 283 -21.83 21.96 16.61
N VAL A 284 -22.19 20.69 16.72
CA VAL A 284 -23.57 20.25 16.96
C VAL A 284 -23.70 19.63 18.35
N PRO A 285 -24.56 20.18 19.23
CA PRO A 285 -24.86 19.57 20.51
C PRO A 285 -25.77 18.34 20.31
N VAL A 286 -25.35 17.19 20.84
CA VAL A 286 -26.06 15.91 20.66
C VAL A 286 -26.20 15.15 21.99
N SER A 287 -27.21 14.30 22.08
CA SER A 287 -27.27 13.25 23.09
C SER A 287 -27.55 11.91 22.40
N ALA A 288 -26.56 11.05 22.39
CA ALA A 288 -26.71 9.69 21.89
C ALA A 288 -27.74 8.90 22.70
N HIS A 289 -27.82 9.13 24.00
CA HIS A 289 -28.73 8.44 24.92
C HIS A 289 -30.20 8.88 24.69
N GLN A 290 -30.46 10.19 24.62
CA GLN A 290 -31.79 10.74 24.39
C GLN A 290 -32.15 10.81 22.90
N LYS A 291 -31.18 10.54 21.99
CA LYS A 291 -31.32 10.64 20.53
C LYS A 291 -31.71 12.05 20.05
N THR A 292 -31.27 13.09 20.76
CA THR A 292 -31.48 14.49 20.37
C THR A 292 -30.28 15.01 19.58
N GLY A 293 -30.51 15.97 18.65
CA GLY A 293 -29.45 16.58 17.81
C GLY A 293 -28.89 15.68 16.67
N ILE A 294 -29.26 14.39 16.62
CA ILE A 294 -28.71 13.46 15.64
C ILE A 294 -29.12 13.83 14.22
N SER A 295 -30.38 14.23 14.01
CA SER A 295 -30.89 14.65 12.68
C SER A 295 -30.13 15.88 12.18
N GLU A 296 -29.89 16.85 13.05
CA GLU A 296 -29.13 18.06 12.76
C GLU A 296 -27.69 17.72 12.41
N LEU A 297 -27.03 16.84 13.17
CA LEU A 297 -25.69 16.35 12.85
C LEU A 297 -25.64 15.72 11.44
N LEU A 298 -26.62 14.88 11.08
CA LEU A 298 -26.66 14.24 9.75
C LEU A 298 -26.91 15.26 8.63
N GLU A 299 -27.69 16.30 8.88
CA GLU A 299 -27.90 17.40 7.93
C GLU A 299 -26.62 18.19 7.69
N MET A 300 -25.89 18.54 8.77
CA MET A 300 -24.61 19.24 8.65
C MET A 300 -23.56 18.41 7.90
N ILE A 301 -23.52 17.11 8.15
CA ILE A 301 -22.68 16.18 7.41
C ILE A 301 -22.97 16.22 5.90
N LEU A 302 -24.24 16.14 5.53
CA LEU A 302 -24.64 16.18 4.13
C LEU A 302 -24.35 17.56 3.50
N LEU A 303 -24.48 18.64 4.24
CA LEU A 303 -24.15 19.99 3.78
C LEU A 303 -22.64 20.10 3.46
N VAL A 304 -21.78 19.69 4.39
CA VAL A 304 -20.33 19.68 4.18
C VAL A 304 -19.94 18.80 2.98
N ALA A 305 -20.55 17.63 2.85
CA ALA A 305 -20.33 16.72 1.74
C ALA A 305 -20.75 17.32 0.39
N GLU A 306 -21.84 18.09 0.34
CA GLU A 306 -22.29 18.80 -0.86
C GLU A 306 -21.32 19.93 -1.26
N MET A 307 -20.76 20.64 -0.29
CA MET A 307 -19.75 21.68 -0.55
C MET A 307 -18.46 21.11 -1.15
N GLN A 308 -18.13 19.85 -0.85
CA GLN A 308 -16.97 19.17 -1.40
C GLN A 308 -17.16 18.61 -2.81
N ASP A 309 -18.40 18.57 -3.35
CA ASP A 309 -18.76 18.04 -4.67
C ASP A 309 -18.16 16.64 -4.94
N LEU A 310 -18.41 15.70 -4.01
CA LEU A 310 -17.84 14.36 -4.02
C LEU A 310 -18.34 13.54 -5.22
N LYS A 311 -17.44 13.23 -6.15
CA LYS A 311 -17.71 12.49 -7.37
C LYS A 311 -16.74 11.33 -7.56
N ALA A 312 -17.19 10.25 -8.19
CA ALA A 312 -16.35 9.15 -8.64
C ALA A 312 -16.88 8.57 -9.94
N ASN A 313 -16.02 7.96 -10.73
CA ASN A 313 -16.39 7.32 -11.98
C ASN A 313 -16.66 5.82 -11.71
N PRO A 314 -17.92 5.33 -11.80
CA PRO A 314 -18.22 3.93 -11.55
C PRO A 314 -17.87 2.99 -12.72
N SER A 315 -17.53 3.53 -13.89
CA SER A 315 -17.24 2.72 -15.09
C SER A 315 -15.80 2.21 -15.14
N LEU A 316 -14.93 2.73 -14.27
CA LEU A 316 -13.52 2.30 -14.17
C LEU A 316 -13.37 0.92 -13.50
N PRO A 317 -12.21 0.28 -13.64
CA PRO A 317 -11.81 -0.81 -12.77
C PRO A 317 -11.88 -0.37 -11.31
N ALA A 318 -12.24 -1.29 -10.42
CA ALA A 318 -12.37 -0.98 -9.01
C ALA A 318 -11.00 -0.62 -8.42
N HIS A 319 -11.02 0.49 -7.67
CA HIS A 319 -9.90 0.95 -6.86
C HIS A 319 -10.45 1.28 -5.46
N GLY A 320 -9.78 0.84 -4.43
CA GLY A 320 -10.21 1.05 -3.06
C GLY A 320 -9.11 0.79 -2.06
N THR A 321 -9.42 0.92 -0.79
CA THR A 321 -8.47 0.71 0.31
C THR A 321 -8.96 -0.42 1.22
N ILE A 322 -8.03 -1.28 1.64
CA ILE A 322 -8.28 -2.31 2.65
C ILE A 322 -8.41 -1.62 4.02
N ILE A 323 -9.58 -1.73 4.61
CA ILE A 323 -9.84 -1.22 5.96
C ILE A 323 -9.25 -2.18 6.99
N GLU A 324 -9.65 -3.45 6.89
CA GLU A 324 -9.18 -4.56 7.73
C GLU A 324 -9.09 -5.84 6.91
N ALA A 325 -8.24 -6.76 7.36
CA ALA A 325 -8.16 -8.09 6.78
C ALA A 325 -7.86 -9.13 7.85
N GLN A 326 -8.43 -10.32 7.70
CA GLN A 326 -8.27 -11.41 8.65
C GLN A 326 -8.28 -12.77 7.97
N LEU A 327 -7.72 -13.76 8.64
CA LEU A 327 -7.78 -15.15 8.22
C LEU A 327 -8.91 -15.87 8.95
N ASP A 328 -10.06 -16.00 8.29
CA ASP A 328 -11.19 -16.77 8.83
C ASP A 328 -10.94 -18.28 8.65
N LYS A 329 -11.15 -19.08 9.72
CA LYS A 329 -10.91 -20.54 9.73
C LYS A 329 -11.77 -21.30 8.72
N GLY A 330 -12.95 -20.78 8.34
CA GLY A 330 -13.89 -21.43 7.42
C GLY A 330 -13.90 -20.82 6.03
N ARG A 331 -13.72 -19.50 5.92
CA ARG A 331 -13.84 -18.73 4.69
C ARG A 331 -12.48 -18.42 4.03
N GLY A 332 -11.36 -18.62 4.75
CA GLY A 332 -10.01 -18.25 4.31
C GLY A 332 -9.72 -16.74 4.49
N PRO A 333 -8.82 -16.17 3.68
CA PRO A 333 -8.55 -14.72 3.72
C PRO A 333 -9.81 -13.91 3.42
N VAL A 334 -10.15 -13.00 4.32
CA VAL A 334 -11.28 -12.08 4.22
C VAL A 334 -10.74 -10.67 4.38
N ALA A 335 -11.09 -9.76 3.48
CA ALA A 335 -10.68 -8.37 3.54
C ALA A 335 -11.90 -7.45 3.45
N THR A 336 -12.01 -6.49 4.36
CA THR A 336 -12.99 -5.40 4.28
C THR A 336 -12.40 -4.27 3.45
N VAL A 337 -13.06 -3.98 2.36
CA VAL A 337 -12.61 -3.00 1.35
C VAL A 337 -13.59 -1.85 1.29
N LEU A 338 -13.06 -0.62 1.28
CA LEU A 338 -13.82 0.55 0.89
C LEU A 338 -13.51 0.87 -0.58
N VAL A 339 -14.49 0.69 -1.45
CA VAL A 339 -14.35 1.05 -2.87
C VAL A 339 -14.38 2.58 -2.99
N GLN A 340 -13.34 3.18 -3.56
CA GLN A 340 -13.25 4.64 -3.73
C GLN A 340 -13.63 5.09 -5.14
N ARG A 341 -13.21 4.35 -6.17
CA ARG A 341 -13.58 4.59 -7.58
C ARG A 341 -13.84 3.27 -8.29
N GLY A 342 -14.53 3.33 -9.41
CA GLY A 342 -14.86 2.14 -10.19
C GLY A 342 -15.97 1.29 -9.58
N THR A 343 -16.16 0.10 -10.11
CA THR A 343 -17.15 -0.87 -9.60
C THR A 343 -16.50 -2.23 -9.43
N LEU A 344 -16.49 -2.76 -8.21
CA LEU A 344 -16.02 -4.11 -7.93
C LEU A 344 -17.15 -5.11 -8.16
N GLN A 345 -16.86 -6.20 -8.89
CA GLN A 345 -17.83 -7.24 -9.22
C GLN A 345 -17.33 -8.62 -8.82
N ILE A 346 -18.27 -9.55 -8.61
CA ILE A 346 -17.90 -10.96 -8.43
C ILE A 346 -17.29 -11.47 -9.73
N GLY A 347 -16.10 -12.09 -9.60
CA GLY A 347 -15.35 -12.60 -10.72
C GLY A 347 -14.18 -11.73 -11.16
N ASP A 348 -14.11 -10.48 -10.71
CA ASP A 348 -12.96 -9.61 -10.98
C ASP A 348 -11.69 -10.16 -10.33
N THR A 349 -10.57 -9.98 -11.00
CA THR A 349 -9.26 -10.24 -10.40
C THR A 349 -8.80 -8.98 -9.69
N ILE A 350 -8.40 -9.13 -8.46
CA ILE A 350 -7.95 -8.04 -7.60
C ILE A 350 -6.55 -8.31 -7.07
N ILE A 351 -5.84 -7.24 -6.80
CA ILE A 351 -4.57 -7.24 -6.10
C ILE A 351 -4.65 -6.23 -4.95
N ALA A 352 -4.13 -6.61 -3.78
CA ALA A 352 -4.06 -5.74 -2.63
C ALA A 352 -2.70 -5.98 -1.94
N GLY A 353 -1.82 -4.98 -1.98
CA GLY A 353 -0.44 -5.13 -1.50
C GLY A 353 0.28 -6.30 -2.18
N THR A 354 0.63 -7.32 -1.41
CA THR A 354 1.26 -8.57 -1.87
C THR A 354 0.26 -9.69 -2.17
N ALA A 355 -1.02 -9.53 -1.76
CA ALA A 355 -2.06 -10.51 -1.98
C ALA A 355 -2.80 -10.26 -3.30
N TYR A 356 -3.15 -11.31 -4.01
CA TYR A 356 -3.98 -11.23 -5.21
C TYR A 356 -4.99 -12.37 -5.23
N GLY A 357 -6.01 -12.25 -6.05
CA GLY A 357 -6.99 -13.32 -6.20
C GLY A 357 -8.20 -12.91 -7.02
N LYS A 358 -9.14 -13.83 -7.15
CA LYS A 358 -10.39 -13.60 -7.85
C LYS A 358 -11.54 -13.48 -6.85
N VAL A 359 -12.31 -12.41 -6.95
CA VAL A 359 -13.45 -12.18 -6.08
C VAL A 359 -14.46 -13.32 -6.22
N ARG A 360 -14.56 -14.17 -5.20
CA ARG A 360 -15.50 -15.29 -5.16
C ARG A 360 -16.86 -14.88 -4.62
N ALA A 361 -16.87 -14.02 -3.61
CA ALA A 361 -18.07 -13.48 -3.00
C ALA A 361 -17.76 -12.12 -2.37
N MET A 362 -18.78 -11.29 -2.31
CA MET A 362 -18.76 -10.04 -1.57
C MET A 362 -19.96 -10.02 -0.62
N VAL A 363 -19.76 -9.48 0.57
CA VAL A 363 -20.77 -9.37 1.62
C VAL A 363 -20.84 -7.91 2.08
N ASN A 364 -22.03 -7.36 2.22
CA ASN A 364 -22.22 -6.00 2.72
C ASN A 364 -22.18 -5.96 4.27
N ASP A 365 -22.30 -4.77 4.84
CA ASP A 365 -22.34 -4.49 6.28
C ASP A 365 -23.50 -5.19 7.04
N ARG A 366 -24.51 -5.68 6.29
CA ARG A 366 -25.66 -6.43 6.84
C ARG A 366 -25.51 -7.95 6.76
N GLY A 367 -24.39 -8.44 6.24
CA GLY A 367 -24.16 -9.87 6.03
C GLY A 367 -24.82 -10.44 4.76
N GLU A 368 -25.35 -9.59 3.86
CA GLU A 368 -25.97 -10.00 2.62
C GLU A 368 -24.97 -10.10 1.48
N LYS A 369 -25.09 -11.13 0.64
CA LYS A 369 -24.25 -11.30 -0.54
C LYS A 369 -24.62 -10.27 -1.61
N VAL A 370 -23.64 -9.49 -2.05
CA VAL A 370 -23.78 -8.50 -3.11
C VAL A 370 -22.97 -8.90 -4.34
N LYS A 371 -23.49 -8.60 -5.54
CA LYS A 371 -22.84 -8.91 -6.81
C LYS A 371 -21.92 -7.79 -7.29
N LYS A 372 -22.22 -6.55 -6.89
CA LYS A 372 -21.50 -5.34 -7.30
C LYS A 372 -21.36 -4.41 -6.11
N ALA A 373 -20.19 -3.79 -5.98
CA ALA A 373 -19.92 -2.73 -5.03
C ALA A 373 -19.57 -1.46 -5.82
N LEU A 374 -20.35 -0.40 -5.61
CA LEU A 374 -20.20 0.91 -6.22
C LEU A 374 -19.21 1.77 -5.38
N PRO A 375 -18.76 2.92 -5.89
CA PRO A 375 -17.97 3.86 -5.10
C PRO A 375 -18.59 4.19 -3.74
N SER A 376 -17.75 4.38 -2.73
CA SER A 376 -18.12 4.59 -1.31
C SER A 376 -18.93 3.44 -0.69
N THR A 377 -18.81 2.21 -1.22
CA THR A 377 -19.49 1.06 -0.61
C THR A 377 -18.47 0.19 0.12
N PRO A 378 -18.61 -0.01 1.45
CA PRO A 378 -17.80 -0.97 2.18
C PRO A 378 -18.29 -2.39 1.90
N VAL A 379 -17.39 -3.32 1.60
CA VAL A 379 -17.69 -4.73 1.36
C VAL A 379 -16.62 -5.64 1.91
N GLU A 380 -17.03 -6.76 2.49
CA GLU A 380 -16.12 -7.88 2.75
C GLU A 380 -15.91 -8.65 1.46
N VAL A 381 -14.65 -8.85 1.08
CA VAL A 381 -14.25 -9.57 -0.13
C VAL A 381 -13.60 -10.90 0.25
N LEU A 382 -14.03 -11.97 -0.43
CA LEU A 382 -13.49 -13.31 -0.30
C LEU A 382 -12.88 -13.75 -1.63
N GLY A 383 -11.71 -14.39 -1.56
CA GLY A 383 -11.09 -14.99 -2.75
C GLY A 383 -9.63 -14.60 -2.97
N LEU A 384 -9.05 -13.83 -2.08
CA LEU A 384 -7.61 -13.55 -2.05
C LEU A 384 -6.83 -14.84 -1.72
N ASN A 385 -5.58 -14.93 -2.18
CA ASN A 385 -4.67 -16.02 -1.90
C ASN A 385 -4.02 -15.91 -0.51
N ASP A 386 -3.87 -14.70 0.00
CA ASP A 386 -3.27 -14.38 1.29
C ASP A 386 -3.99 -13.19 1.93
N VAL A 387 -3.67 -12.88 3.18
CA VAL A 387 -4.23 -11.76 3.92
C VAL A 387 -3.44 -10.49 3.57
N PRO A 388 -4.08 -9.47 2.94
CA PRO A 388 -3.43 -8.19 2.69
C PRO A 388 -3.22 -7.40 3.98
N LEU A 389 -2.37 -6.40 3.94
CA LEU A 389 -2.22 -5.48 5.06
C LEU A 389 -3.36 -4.45 5.05
N ALA A 390 -3.79 -4.08 6.24
CA ALA A 390 -4.74 -2.99 6.39
C ALA A 390 -4.09 -1.67 5.95
N GLY A 391 -4.77 -0.91 5.07
CA GLY A 391 -4.22 0.27 4.40
C GLY A 391 -3.68 0.01 3.01
N ASP A 392 -3.52 -1.27 2.59
CA ASP A 392 -3.14 -1.58 1.22
C ASP A 392 -4.17 -1.07 0.23
N ILE A 393 -3.70 -0.63 -0.92
CA ILE A 393 -4.55 -0.24 -2.05
C ILE A 393 -4.98 -1.51 -2.77
N LEU A 394 -6.28 -1.63 -3.00
CA LEU A 394 -6.89 -2.68 -3.81
C LEU A 394 -7.16 -2.14 -5.21
N ASP A 395 -6.65 -2.82 -6.21
CA ASP A 395 -6.92 -2.55 -7.62
C ASP A 395 -7.48 -3.78 -8.32
N SER A 396 -8.45 -3.55 -9.21
CA SER A 396 -8.95 -4.57 -10.12
C SER A 396 -8.20 -4.49 -11.44
N THR A 397 -7.59 -5.63 -11.85
CA THR A 397 -6.76 -5.70 -13.06
C THR A 397 -6.79 -7.11 -13.66
N ASP A 398 -6.11 -7.31 -14.78
CA ASP A 398 -5.98 -8.63 -15.39
C ASP A 398 -5.16 -9.60 -14.52
N GLU A 399 -5.54 -10.90 -14.53
CA GLU A 399 -4.93 -11.93 -13.70
C GLU A 399 -3.41 -12.06 -13.90
N LYS A 400 -2.94 -11.89 -15.14
CA LYS A 400 -1.50 -11.95 -15.46
C LYS A 400 -0.74 -10.79 -14.82
N ILE A 401 -1.30 -9.59 -14.89
CA ILE A 401 -0.71 -8.38 -14.32
C ILE A 401 -0.74 -8.48 -12.79
N ALA A 402 -1.89 -8.81 -12.20
CA ALA A 402 -2.04 -8.97 -10.76
C ALA A 402 -1.00 -9.93 -10.17
N ARG A 403 -0.83 -11.09 -10.80
CA ARG A 403 0.15 -12.08 -10.36
C ARG A 403 1.58 -11.59 -10.49
N SER A 404 1.95 -11.00 -11.63
CA SER A 404 3.31 -10.50 -11.87
C SER A 404 3.69 -9.39 -10.88
N VAL A 405 2.79 -8.44 -10.65
CA VAL A 405 2.98 -7.34 -9.70
C VAL A 405 3.09 -7.87 -8.26
N ALA A 406 2.21 -8.80 -7.86
CA ALA A 406 2.26 -9.39 -6.53
C ALA A 406 3.59 -10.13 -6.28
N GLU A 407 4.05 -10.96 -7.24
CA GLU A 407 5.32 -11.68 -7.15
C GLU A 407 6.51 -10.72 -7.02
N LYS A 408 6.52 -9.59 -7.76
CA LYS A 408 7.55 -8.56 -7.66
C LYS A 408 7.52 -7.82 -6.33
N ARG A 409 6.32 -7.45 -5.83
CA ARG A 409 6.16 -6.82 -4.50
C ARG A 409 6.66 -7.73 -3.38
N VAL A 410 6.34 -9.04 -3.44
CA VAL A 410 6.85 -10.04 -2.48
C VAL A 410 8.39 -10.13 -2.55
N ALA A 411 8.97 -10.15 -3.76
CA ALA A 411 10.42 -10.18 -3.93
C ALA A 411 11.09 -8.91 -3.36
N LYS A 412 10.53 -7.72 -3.64
CA LYS A 412 11.02 -6.43 -3.12
C LYS A 412 10.99 -6.42 -1.58
N LYS A 413 9.86 -6.79 -0.99
CA LYS A 413 9.70 -6.88 0.48
C LYS A 413 10.73 -7.82 1.11
N ARG A 414 10.97 -8.98 0.50
CA ARG A 414 11.97 -9.94 0.98
C ARG A 414 13.39 -9.39 0.94
N ILE A 415 13.74 -8.62 -0.10
CA ILE A 415 15.05 -7.96 -0.20
C ILE A 415 15.19 -6.90 0.89
N GLU A 416 14.16 -6.09 1.11
CA GLU A 416 14.13 -5.07 2.16
C GLU A 416 14.29 -5.70 3.56
N GLU A 417 13.60 -6.79 3.86
CA GLU A 417 13.72 -7.54 5.11
C GLU A 417 15.15 -8.09 5.31
N ILE A 418 15.77 -8.62 4.25
CA ILE A 418 17.15 -9.10 4.29
C ILE A 418 18.12 -7.94 4.56
N GLN A 419 17.91 -6.79 3.90
CA GLN A 419 18.77 -5.62 4.08
C GLN A 419 18.63 -5.01 5.49
N GLN A 420 17.41 -4.97 6.05
CA GLN A 420 17.20 -4.52 7.42
C GLN A 420 17.88 -5.43 8.45
N ASN A 421 17.79 -6.75 8.24
CA ASN A 421 18.46 -7.72 9.11
C ASN A 421 20.00 -7.75 8.93
N SER A 422 20.51 -7.33 7.77
CA SER A 422 21.95 -7.30 7.50
C SER A 422 22.66 -6.02 7.97
N LYS A 423 21.92 -4.99 8.38
CA LYS A 423 22.49 -3.73 8.90
C LYS A 423 23.07 -3.81 10.30
N VAL A 424 23.10 -5.00 10.93
CA VAL A 424 23.91 -5.22 12.13
C VAL A 424 25.36 -5.26 11.69
N SER A 425 26.04 -4.13 11.81
CA SER A 425 27.46 -3.97 11.52
C SER A 425 28.28 -4.94 12.39
N LEU A 426 29.38 -5.48 11.83
CA LEU A 426 30.33 -6.27 12.61
C LEU A 426 30.83 -5.49 13.84
N ASP A 427 30.93 -4.17 13.76
CA ASP A 427 31.30 -3.30 14.87
C ASP A 427 30.23 -3.27 15.98
N ASP A 428 28.93 -3.23 15.61
CA ASP A 428 27.82 -3.36 16.58
C ASP A 428 27.81 -4.74 17.24
N LEU A 429 28.18 -5.79 16.51
CA LEU A 429 28.27 -7.13 17.06
C LEU A 429 29.43 -7.23 18.08
N PHE A 430 30.61 -6.65 17.77
CA PHE A 430 31.73 -6.59 18.69
C PHE A 430 31.43 -5.75 19.93
N GLN A 431 30.73 -4.63 19.78
CA GLN A 431 30.33 -3.79 20.90
C GLN A 431 29.33 -4.50 21.79
N ARG A 432 28.33 -5.21 21.23
CA ARG A 432 27.35 -6.04 21.98
C ARG A 432 27.97 -7.25 22.67
N ILE A 433 29.01 -7.86 22.08
CA ILE A 433 29.77 -8.94 22.71
C ILE A 433 30.63 -8.41 23.88
N GLN A 434 31.16 -7.20 23.78
CA GLN A 434 31.95 -6.56 24.83
C GLN A 434 31.09 -6.10 26.02
N GLU A 435 29.84 -5.69 25.78
CA GLU A 435 28.86 -5.28 26.81
C GLU A 435 28.23 -6.48 27.56
N GLY A 436 28.45 -7.72 27.14
CA GLY A 436 28.28 -8.96 27.93
C GLY A 436 26.85 -9.35 28.32
N GLU A 437 25.80 -8.68 27.87
CA GLU A 437 24.42 -9.02 28.19
C GLU A 437 23.45 -8.84 27.02
N ILE A 438 23.43 -9.81 26.11
CA ILE A 438 22.24 -9.97 25.25
C ILE A 438 21.23 -10.80 26.03
N LYS A 439 20.26 -10.15 26.65
CA LYS A 439 19.05 -10.81 27.18
C LYS A 439 18.01 -10.84 26.09
N ASP A 440 17.75 -11.99 25.53
CA ASP A 440 16.64 -12.18 24.59
C ASP A 440 15.31 -12.01 25.33
N LEU A 441 14.49 -11.05 24.89
CA LEU A 441 13.12 -10.89 25.34
C LEU A 441 12.19 -11.64 24.35
N ASN A 442 11.81 -12.84 24.70
CA ASN A 442 10.88 -13.62 23.92
C ASN A 442 9.44 -13.11 24.12
N ILE A 443 8.87 -12.46 23.11
CA ILE A 443 7.51 -11.93 23.13
C ILE A 443 6.64 -12.77 22.22
N VAL A 444 5.52 -13.29 22.75
CA VAL A 444 4.48 -13.95 21.96
C VAL A 444 3.34 -12.96 21.73
N VAL A 445 3.13 -12.58 20.49
CA VAL A 445 2.02 -11.70 20.09
C VAL A 445 0.93 -12.54 19.47
N LYS A 446 -0.32 -12.31 19.87
CA LYS A 446 -1.51 -12.88 19.25
C LYS A 446 -2.41 -11.74 18.80
N ALA A 447 -2.85 -11.81 17.55
CA ALA A 447 -3.78 -10.87 16.97
C ALA A 447 -4.86 -11.62 16.20
N ASP A 448 -6.03 -11.02 16.03
CA ASP A 448 -7.17 -11.56 15.29
C ASP A 448 -7.34 -10.91 13.91
N VAL A 449 -6.80 -9.72 13.73
CA VAL A 449 -6.77 -8.96 12.47
C VAL A 449 -5.38 -8.39 12.19
#